data_6000c79ea49fa68dfbe016f9d7a5ae87
#
_entry.id   6000c79ea49fa68dfbe016f9d7a5ae87
#
_cell.length_a   1.000
_cell.length_b   1.000
_cell.length_c   1.000
_cell.angle_alpha   90.00
_cell.angle_beta   90.00
_cell.angle_gamma   90.00
#
_symmetry.space_group_name_H-M   'P 1'
#
loop_
_entity.id
_entity.type
_entity.pdbx_description
1 polymer ?
#
loop_
_entity_poly.entity_id
_entity_poly.type
_entity_poly.pdbx_seq_one_letter_code
_entity_poly.pdbx_strand_id
1 'polypeptide(L)'
;MTVDIIIPTYKPDETLCLLLHKLQGQTFVVHRVIILNTEEKLWKQAAAAYPIEQVLKELPCEYEVFHIAKKDFDHGGTRQFGAEHSDADVMVFMTQDAVPADEFLVEKLVESLLLKEDQVSARVQQNAMEVADTEKSAVKDCLVAVAYARQLPKNDCHI
;
A
#
# COMPACT_ATOMS: atom_id res chain seq x y z
N MET A 1 -4.65 -16.55 -3.56
CA MET A 1 -4.02 -15.28 -3.99
C MET A 1 -3.79 -14.44 -2.76
N THR A 2 -2.55 -14.05 -2.53
CA THR A 2 -2.09 -13.25 -1.40
C THR A 2 -1.83 -11.81 -1.84
N VAL A 3 -2.06 -10.84 -0.94
CA VAL A 3 -1.86 -9.41 -1.21
C VAL A 3 -1.01 -8.81 -0.09
N ASP A 4 0.14 -8.23 -0.45
CA ASP A 4 0.94 -7.40 0.45
C ASP A 4 0.72 -5.92 0.14
N ILE A 5 0.63 -5.10 1.20
CA ILE A 5 0.55 -3.64 1.09
C ILE A 5 1.90 -3.05 1.47
N ILE A 6 2.49 -2.25 0.58
CA ILE A 6 3.80 -1.64 0.74
C ILE A 6 3.64 -0.13 0.89
N ILE A 7 4.09 0.41 2.02
CA ILE A 7 3.86 1.81 2.40
C ILE A 7 5.20 2.50 2.67
N PRO A 8 5.77 3.22 1.70
CA PRO A 8 6.87 4.14 1.96
C PRO A 8 6.41 5.27 2.89
N THR A 9 7.16 5.53 3.97
CA THR A 9 6.84 6.58 4.94
C THR A 9 8.02 7.51 5.19
N TYR A 10 7.71 8.77 5.43
CA TYR A 10 8.66 9.78 5.88
C TYR A 10 7.98 10.72 6.87
N LYS A 11 8.57 10.88 8.08
CA LYS A 11 7.96 11.62 9.19
C LYS A 11 6.50 11.18 9.43
N PRO A 12 6.27 9.91 9.78
CA PRO A 12 4.92 9.41 9.97
C PRO A 12 4.19 10.21 11.06
N ASP A 13 2.89 10.35 10.89
CA ASP A 13 2.00 11.13 11.76
C ASP A 13 0.67 10.39 11.99
N GLU A 14 -0.35 11.10 12.47
CA GLU A 14 -1.68 10.52 12.71
C GLU A 14 -2.33 9.98 11.43
N THR A 15 -1.96 10.51 10.24
CA THR A 15 -2.51 10.05 8.96
C THR A 15 -2.11 8.61 8.68
N LEU A 16 -0.88 8.22 9.03
CA LEU A 16 -0.47 6.81 8.96
C LEU A 16 -1.32 5.94 9.89
N CYS A 17 -1.60 6.39 11.12
CA CYS A 17 -2.48 5.65 12.03
C CYS A 17 -3.88 5.47 11.42
N LEU A 18 -4.43 6.53 10.82
CA LEU A 18 -5.73 6.47 10.15
C LEU A 18 -5.73 5.51 8.96
N LEU A 19 -4.67 5.55 8.13
CA LEU A 19 -4.48 4.59 7.03
C LEU A 19 -4.50 3.14 7.56
N LEU A 20 -3.69 2.85 8.58
CA LEU A 20 -3.61 1.51 9.16
C LEU A 20 -4.96 1.05 9.75
N HIS A 21 -5.70 1.93 10.45
CA HIS A 21 -7.05 1.63 10.92
C HIS A 21 -8.02 1.31 9.77
N LYS A 22 -7.93 2.03 8.65
CA LYS A 22 -8.76 1.75 7.47
C LYS A 22 -8.38 0.43 6.77
N LEU A 23 -7.12 0.00 6.89
CA LEU A 23 -6.68 -1.30 6.39
C LEU A 23 -7.21 -2.46 7.23
N GLN A 24 -7.43 -2.28 8.54
CA GLN A 24 -8.04 -3.31 9.40
C GLN A 24 -9.45 -3.70 8.95
N GLY A 25 -10.20 -2.76 8.38
CA GLY A 25 -11.60 -2.95 7.98
C GLY A 25 -11.78 -3.34 6.51
N GLN A 26 -10.72 -3.64 5.75
CA GLN A 26 -10.87 -4.00 4.33
C GLN A 26 -11.59 -5.35 4.15
N THR A 27 -12.48 -5.44 3.16
CA THR A 27 -13.20 -6.68 2.81
C THR A 27 -12.27 -7.76 2.28
N PHE A 28 -11.22 -7.37 1.57
CA PHE A 28 -10.19 -8.28 1.10
C PHE A 28 -9.14 -8.51 2.20
N VAL A 29 -8.87 -9.78 2.52
CA VAL A 29 -7.88 -10.14 3.55
C VAL A 29 -6.47 -9.82 3.05
N VAL A 30 -5.83 -8.83 3.67
CA VAL A 30 -4.43 -8.50 3.44
C VAL A 30 -3.55 -9.58 4.08
N HIS A 31 -2.53 -10.04 3.37
CA HIS A 31 -1.58 -11.02 3.88
C HIS A 31 -0.54 -10.37 4.78
N ARG A 32 0.06 -9.24 4.35
CA ARG A 32 1.08 -8.52 5.11
C ARG A 32 1.11 -7.03 4.77
N VAL A 33 1.47 -6.21 5.76
CA VAL A 33 1.78 -4.78 5.58
C VAL A 33 3.27 -4.56 5.75
N ILE A 34 3.95 -4.03 4.73
CA ILE A 34 5.38 -3.71 4.72
C ILE A 34 5.54 -2.20 4.74
N ILE A 35 6.09 -1.66 5.82
CA ILE A 35 6.35 -0.23 5.99
C ILE A 35 7.84 0.03 5.71
N LEU A 36 8.11 0.96 4.79
CA LEU A 36 9.45 1.37 4.39
C LEU A 36 9.71 2.78 4.92
N ASN A 37 10.10 2.87 6.18
CA ASN A 37 10.29 4.16 6.86
C ASN A 37 11.66 4.75 6.55
N THR A 38 11.67 6.01 6.12
CA THR A 38 12.90 6.79 5.97
C THR A 38 13.27 7.46 7.29
N GLU A 39 14.48 7.17 7.81
CA GLU A 39 15.05 7.64 9.06
C GLU A 39 14.40 7.03 10.32
N GLU A 40 15.05 6.04 10.90
CA GLU A 40 14.61 5.39 12.15
C GLU A 40 14.35 6.38 13.30
N LYS A 41 15.14 7.47 13.39
CA LYS A 41 14.96 8.51 14.39
C LYS A 41 13.57 9.17 14.29
N LEU A 42 13.10 9.40 13.06
CA LEU A 42 11.79 10.03 12.83
C LEU A 42 10.66 9.07 13.18
N TRP A 43 10.86 7.77 12.94
CA TRP A 43 9.92 6.75 13.39
C TRP A 43 9.76 6.74 14.91
N LYS A 44 10.89 6.71 15.65
CA LYS A 44 10.87 6.74 17.11
C LYS A 44 10.19 7.98 17.68
N GLN A 45 10.39 9.14 17.04
CA GLN A 45 9.71 10.38 17.42
C GLN A 45 8.20 10.29 17.17
N ALA A 46 7.78 9.76 16.03
CA ALA A 46 6.38 9.58 15.70
C ALA A 46 5.70 8.55 16.61
N ALA A 47 6.34 7.40 16.88
CA ALA A 47 5.83 6.38 17.78
C ALA A 47 5.68 6.85 19.24
N ALA A 48 6.46 7.86 19.64
CA ALA A 48 6.29 8.51 20.95
C ALA A 48 5.12 9.51 20.98
N ALA A 49 4.71 10.06 19.83
CA ALA A 49 3.66 11.07 19.72
C ALA A 49 2.29 10.45 19.31
N TYR A 50 2.30 9.37 18.55
CA TYR A 50 1.12 8.72 17.96
C TYR A 50 1.11 7.23 18.29
N PRO A 51 -0.05 6.56 18.38
CA PRO A 51 -0.17 5.14 18.75
C PRO A 51 0.17 4.19 17.60
N ILE A 52 1.19 4.48 16.79
CA ILE A 52 1.53 3.74 15.57
C ILE A 52 1.78 2.25 15.87
N GLU A 53 2.59 1.96 16.90
CA GLU A 53 2.93 0.57 17.24
C GLU A 53 1.73 -0.21 17.80
N GLN A 54 0.82 0.47 18.47
CA GLN A 54 -0.42 -0.15 18.95
C GLN A 54 -1.31 -0.52 17.76
N VAL A 55 -1.52 0.42 16.83
CA VAL A 55 -2.35 0.21 15.65
C VAL A 55 -1.79 -0.90 14.77
N LEU A 56 -0.46 -0.99 14.63
CA LEU A 56 0.20 -2.10 13.91
C LEU A 56 -0.09 -3.47 14.55
N LYS A 57 -0.05 -3.56 15.88
CA LYS A 57 -0.37 -4.81 16.61
C LYS A 57 -1.83 -5.23 16.49
N GLU A 58 -2.72 -4.29 16.20
CA GLU A 58 -4.15 -4.51 15.99
C GLU A 58 -4.50 -4.92 14.55
N LEU A 59 -3.53 -4.91 13.62
CA LEU A 59 -3.75 -5.37 12.26
C LEU A 59 -4.13 -6.87 12.25
N PRO A 60 -5.10 -7.28 11.43
CA PRO A 60 -5.50 -8.69 11.29
C PRO A 60 -4.52 -9.51 10.43
N CYS A 61 -3.34 -8.98 10.13
CA CYS A 61 -2.32 -9.57 9.27
C CYS A 61 -0.91 -9.34 9.84
N GLU A 62 0.09 -9.98 9.25
CA GLU A 62 1.48 -9.72 9.59
C GLU A 62 1.92 -8.31 9.16
N TYR A 63 2.92 -7.77 9.85
CA TYR A 63 3.54 -6.50 9.44
C TYR A 63 5.05 -6.52 9.65
N GLU A 64 5.74 -5.78 8.82
CA GLU A 64 7.17 -5.53 8.93
C GLU A 64 7.47 -4.03 8.77
N VAL A 65 8.46 -3.54 9.50
CA VAL A 65 8.93 -2.16 9.40
C VAL A 65 10.41 -2.14 9.11
N PHE A 66 10.78 -1.64 7.95
CA PHE A 66 12.17 -1.43 7.56
C PHE A 66 12.55 0.04 7.69
N HIS A 67 13.77 0.30 8.16
CA HIS A 67 14.29 1.66 8.28
C HIS A 67 15.37 1.90 7.24
N ILE A 68 15.14 2.85 6.36
CA ILE A 68 16.06 3.25 5.28
C ILE A 68 16.71 4.57 5.69
N ALA A 69 18.04 4.66 5.64
CA ALA A 69 18.72 5.91 5.92
C ALA A 69 18.39 6.94 4.82
N LYS A 70 18.22 8.22 5.20
CA LYS A 70 17.85 9.27 4.26
C LYS A 70 18.80 9.40 3.06
N LYS A 71 20.10 9.13 3.27
CA LYS A 71 21.12 9.18 2.21
C LYS A 71 20.93 8.08 1.16
N ASP A 72 20.28 6.97 1.54
CA ASP A 72 20.05 5.78 0.70
C ASP A 72 18.62 5.79 0.11
N PHE A 73 17.82 6.79 0.47
CA PHE A 73 16.46 6.92 -0.01
C PHE A 73 16.42 7.35 -1.48
N ASP A 74 15.75 6.55 -2.27
CA ASP A 74 15.34 6.83 -3.63
C ASP A 74 13.92 6.30 -3.85
N HIS A 75 13.07 7.06 -4.54
CA HIS A 75 11.66 6.69 -4.74
C HIS A 75 11.48 5.35 -5.44
N GLY A 76 12.27 5.09 -6.48
CA GLY A 76 12.23 3.82 -7.23
C GLY A 76 12.85 2.68 -6.41
N GLY A 77 14.08 2.90 -5.93
CA GLY A 77 14.84 1.91 -5.15
C GLY A 77 14.14 1.50 -3.87
N THR A 78 13.50 2.44 -3.16
CA THR A 78 12.72 2.11 -1.96
C THR A 78 11.52 1.21 -2.27
N ARG A 79 10.78 1.47 -3.36
CA ARG A 79 9.69 0.59 -3.78
C ARG A 79 10.19 -0.76 -4.26
N GLN A 80 11.29 -0.78 -4.99
CA GLN A 80 11.95 -2.01 -5.42
C GLN A 80 12.35 -2.88 -4.23
N PHE A 81 12.96 -2.27 -3.21
CA PHE A 81 13.30 -2.95 -1.95
C PHE A 81 12.06 -3.59 -1.31
N GLY A 82 10.95 -2.86 -1.22
CA GLY A 82 9.68 -3.41 -0.71
C GLY A 82 9.16 -4.57 -1.55
N ALA A 83 9.23 -4.48 -2.87
CA ALA A 83 8.82 -5.55 -3.77
C ALA A 83 9.69 -6.82 -3.63
N GLU A 84 10.98 -6.67 -3.37
CA GLU A 84 11.91 -7.78 -3.14
C GLU A 84 11.67 -8.50 -1.81
N HIS A 85 11.11 -7.80 -0.82
CA HIS A 85 10.75 -8.38 0.48
C HIS A 85 9.32 -8.94 0.54
N SER A 86 8.53 -8.74 -0.51
CA SER A 86 7.21 -9.34 -0.65
C SER A 86 7.31 -10.69 -1.38
N ASP A 87 6.60 -11.68 -0.91
CA ASP A 87 6.39 -12.97 -1.56
C ASP A 87 4.93 -13.16 -2.04
N ALA A 88 4.09 -12.15 -1.88
CA ALA A 88 2.70 -12.17 -2.29
C ALA A 88 2.52 -12.21 -3.82
N ASP A 89 1.36 -12.72 -4.24
CA ASP A 89 0.95 -12.74 -5.65
C ASP A 89 0.69 -11.34 -6.18
N VAL A 90 0.18 -10.45 -5.33
CA VAL A 90 -0.15 -9.06 -5.64
C VAL A 90 0.48 -8.12 -4.63
N MET A 91 1.10 -7.06 -5.11
CA MET A 91 1.65 -5.98 -4.29
C MET A 91 0.86 -4.69 -4.52
N VAL A 92 0.37 -4.09 -3.45
CA VAL A 92 -0.29 -2.78 -3.49
C VAL A 92 0.62 -1.74 -2.86
N PHE A 93 1.06 -0.77 -3.65
CA PHE A 93 1.85 0.36 -3.16
C PHE A 93 0.92 1.51 -2.79
N MET A 94 1.04 2.00 -1.57
CA MET A 94 0.27 3.15 -1.07
C MET A 94 1.23 4.18 -0.48
N THR A 95 0.94 5.47 -0.65
CA THR A 95 1.62 6.52 0.13
C THR A 95 1.04 6.58 1.55
N GLN A 96 1.78 7.10 2.51
CA GLN A 96 1.35 7.12 3.93
C GLN A 96 0.07 7.94 4.17
N ASP A 97 -0.30 8.81 3.24
CA ASP A 97 -1.48 9.68 3.24
C ASP A 97 -2.64 9.13 2.36
N ALA A 98 -2.43 7.99 1.70
CA ALA A 98 -3.43 7.35 0.86
C ALA A 98 -4.49 6.60 1.68
N VAL A 99 -5.26 7.33 2.48
CA VAL A 99 -6.27 6.75 3.37
C VAL A 99 -7.46 6.22 2.55
N PRO A 100 -7.81 4.91 2.65
CA PRO A 100 -8.97 4.34 1.96
C PRO A 100 -10.27 5.07 2.31
N ALA A 101 -11.05 5.42 1.30
CA ALA A 101 -12.36 6.04 1.50
C ALA A 101 -13.37 5.04 2.09
N ASP A 102 -13.29 3.78 1.66
CA ASP A 102 -14.19 2.70 2.06
C ASP A 102 -13.40 1.39 2.35
N GLU A 103 -14.12 0.35 2.73
CA GLU A 103 -13.60 -0.99 3.00
C GLU A 103 -13.32 -1.84 1.75
N PHE A 104 -13.62 -1.34 0.55
CA PHE A 104 -13.52 -2.09 -0.70
C PHE A 104 -12.27 -1.76 -1.53
N LEU A 105 -11.39 -0.87 -1.08
CA LEU A 105 -10.26 -0.40 -1.88
C LEU A 105 -9.38 -1.56 -2.37
N VAL A 106 -8.95 -2.44 -1.47
CA VAL A 106 -8.04 -3.55 -1.82
C VAL A 106 -8.74 -4.53 -2.76
N GLU A 107 -10.00 -4.87 -2.48
CA GLU A 107 -10.82 -5.74 -3.33
C GLU A 107 -10.94 -5.19 -4.75
N LYS A 108 -11.31 -3.92 -4.90
CA LYS A 108 -11.43 -3.26 -6.22
C LYS A 108 -10.11 -3.20 -6.99
N LEU A 109 -8.98 -2.99 -6.29
CA LEU A 109 -7.66 -3.01 -6.91
C LEU A 109 -7.31 -4.40 -7.44
N VAL A 110 -7.57 -5.44 -6.65
CA VAL A 110 -7.34 -6.84 -7.03
C VAL A 110 -8.25 -7.25 -8.20
N GLU A 111 -9.54 -6.94 -8.14
CA GLU A 111 -10.49 -7.20 -9.22
C GLU A 111 -10.05 -6.52 -10.53
N SER A 112 -9.59 -5.26 -10.44
CA SER A 112 -9.11 -4.51 -11.61
C SER A 112 -7.88 -5.14 -12.24
N LEU A 113 -7.01 -5.76 -11.45
CA LEU A 113 -5.86 -6.53 -11.93
C LEU A 113 -6.28 -7.80 -12.67
N LEU A 114 -7.26 -8.54 -12.12
CA LEU A 114 -7.71 -9.81 -12.69
C LEU A 114 -8.51 -9.66 -13.97
N LEU A 115 -9.21 -8.52 -14.14
CA LEU A 115 -10.04 -8.27 -15.31
C LEU A 115 -9.29 -7.95 -16.60
N LYS A 116 -7.98 -7.57 -16.53
CA LYS A 116 -7.18 -7.25 -17.73
C LYS A 116 -5.68 -7.44 -17.49
N GLU A 117 -5.12 -8.52 -17.97
CA GLU A 117 -3.67 -8.75 -17.99
C GLU A 117 -2.87 -7.69 -18.78
N ASP A 118 -3.49 -6.95 -19.73
CA ASP A 118 -2.78 -6.04 -20.65
C ASP A 118 -2.99 -4.52 -20.42
N GLN A 119 -3.83 -4.06 -19.47
CA GLN A 119 -4.16 -2.62 -19.34
C GLN A 119 -4.23 -2.09 -17.88
N VAL A 120 -3.60 -2.75 -16.94
CA VAL A 120 -3.82 -2.51 -15.50
C VAL A 120 -3.32 -1.14 -15.02
N SER A 121 -2.18 -0.68 -15.50
CA SER A 121 -1.59 0.60 -15.05
C SER A 121 -2.40 1.84 -15.48
N ALA A 122 -3.08 1.79 -16.63
CA ALA A 122 -3.86 2.93 -17.14
C ALA A 122 -5.23 3.08 -16.44
N ARG A 123 -5.86 1.98 -15.99
CA ARG A 123 -7.21 1.99 -15.47
C ARG A 123 -7.31 2.31 -13.97
N VAL A 124 -6.30 1.95 -13.19
CA VAL A 124 -6.21 2.33 -11.78
C VAL A 124 -6.01 3.84 -11.65
N GLN A 125 -5.21 4.45 -12.54
CA GLN A 125 -5.09 5.90 -12.64
C GLN A 125 -6.40 6.56 -13.09
N GLN A 126 -7.15 5.95 -14.01
CA GLN A 126 -8.43 6.49 -14.50
C GLN A 126 -9.52 6.42 -13.44
N ASN A 127 -9.66 5.32 -12.69
CA ASN A 127 -10.63 5.22 -11.61
C ASN A 127 -10.33 6.18 -10.45
N ALA A 128 -9.05 6.43 -10.13
CA ALA A 128 -8.66 7.47 -9.18
C ALA A 128 -9.01 8.87 -9.68
N MET A 129 -8.94 9.12 -11.01
CA MET A 129 -9.34 10.39 -11.62
C MET A 129 -10.87 10.54 -11.72
N GLU A 130 -11.63 9.48 -11.99
CA GLU A 130 -13.11 9.54 -12.06
C GLU A 130 -13.75 9.77 -10.69
N VAL A 131 -13.18 9.22 -9.61
CA VAL A 131 -13.59 9.54 -8.24
C VAL A 131 -13.27 10.98 -7.89
N ALA A 132 -12.14 11.52 -8.36
CA ALA A 132 -11.77 12.93 -8.14
C ALA A 132 -12.65 13.92 -8.93
N ASP A 133 -13.22 13.54 -10.06
CA ASP A 133 -14.10 14.41 -10.86
C ASP A 133 -15.52 14.53 -10.30
N THR A 134 -15.97 13.58 -9.47
CA THR A 134 -17.32 13.57 -8.90
C THR A 134 -17.42 14.39 -7.60
N GLU A 135 -16.29 14.67 -6.92
CA GLU A 135 -16.24 15.47 -5.69
C GLU A 135 -15.24 16.62 -5.79
N LYS A 136 -15.52 17.61 -6.62
CA LYS A 136 -14.67 18.78 -6.87
C LYS A 136 -14.42 19.73 -5.69
N SER A 137 -14.74 19.37 -4.46
CA SER A 137 -14.66 20.31 -3.33
C SER A 137 -13.76 19.93 -2.15
N ALA A 138 -13.24 18.73 -2.02
CA ALA A 138 -12.56 18.31 -0.77
C ALA A 138 -11.33 17.42 -0.92
N VAL A 139 -10.88 17.05 -2.12
CA VAL A 139 -9.72 16.14 -2.26
C VAL A 139 -8.57 16.87 -2.93
N LYS A 140 -7.77 17.55 -2.12
CA LYS A 140 -6.55 18.24 -2.56
C LYS A 140 -5.31 17.35 -2.56
N ASP A 141 -5.41 16.09 -2.17
CA ASP A 141 -4.28 15.17 -2.12
C ASP A 141 -4.61 13.88 -2.85
N CYS A 142 -3.93 13.69 -3.99
CA CYS A 142 -4.11 12.57 -4.89
C CYS A 142 -3.79 11.25 -4.17
N LEU A 143 -4.82 10.44 -3.91
CA LEU A 143 -4.67 9.09 -3.41
C LEU A 143 -3.91 8.27 -4.46
N VAL A 144 -2.67 7.90 -4.19
CA VAL A 144 -1.89 7.04 -5.08
C VAL A 144 -1.79 5.64 -4.48
N ALA A 145 -2.71 4.78 -4.88
CA ALA A 145 -2.59 3.35 -4.68
C ALA A 145 -2.43 2.67 -6.04
N VAL A 146 -1.39 1.87 -6.19
CA VAL A 146 -1.10 1.14 -7.44
C VAL A 146 -0.87 -0.32 -7.11
N ALA A 147 -1.59 -1.22 -7.77
CA ALA A 147 -1.42 -2.65 -7.61
C ALA A 147 -0.60 -3.25 -8.75
N TYR A 148 0.29 -4.19 -8.41
CA TYR A 148 1.08 -4.96 -9.37
C TYR A 148 0.91 -6.45 -9.09
N ALA A 149 0.63 -7.23 -10.14
CA ALA A 149 0.69 -8.68 -10.08
C ALA A 149 2.12 -9.16 -10.33
N ARG A 150 2.59 -10.09 -9.51
CA ARG A 150 3.82 -10.83 -9.81
C ARG A 150 3.55 -11.72 -11.02
N GLN A 151 4.44 -11.74 -12.01
CA GLN A 151 4.32 -12.70 -13.11
C GLN A 151 4.43 -14.11 -12.52
N LEU A 152 3.29 -14.79 -12.38
CA LEU A 152 3.28 -16.21 -12.07
C LEU A 152 3.92 -16.95 -13.24
N PRO A 153 4.79 -17.94 -13.00
CA PRO A 153 5.30 -18.78 -14.08
C PRO A 153 4.10 -19.38 -14.81
N LYS A 154 4.04 -19.21 -16.13
CA LYS A 154 3.04 -19.88 -16.96
C LYS A 154 3.25 -21.38 -16.76
N ASN A 155 2.35 -22.00 -16.02
CA ASN A 155 2.32 -23.45 -15.97
C ASN A 155 1.98 -23.90 -17.39
N ASP A 156 2.97 -24.45 -18.09
CA ASP A 156 2.76 -25.19 -19.32
C ASP A 156 1.85 -26.37 -18.99
N CYS A 157 0.56 -26.19 -19.16
CA CYS A 157 -0.38 -27.28 -19.24
C CYS A 157 -0.14 -28.02 -20.57
N HIS A 158 0.83 -28.91 -20.56
CA HIS A 158 0.86 -29.97 -21.56
C HIS A 158 -0.14 -31.06 -21.13
N ILE A 159 -1.27 -31.12 -21.80
CA ILE A 159 -2.05 -32.34 -21.99
C ILE A 159 -2.12 -32.59 -23.49
#